data_f590dd632884d3ac9c5a9eb5cee6975d
#
_entry.id   f590dd632884d3ac9c5a9eb5cee6975d
#
_cell.length_a   1.000
_cell.length_b   1.000
_cell.length_c   1.000
_cell.angle_alpha   90.00
_cell.angle_beta   90.00
_cell.angle_gamma   90.00
#
_symmetry.space_group_name_H-M   'P 1'
#
loop_
_entity.id
_entity.type
_entity.pdbx_description
1 polymer ?
#
loop_
_entity_poly.entity_id
_entity_poly.type
_entity_poly.pdbx_seq_one_letter_code
_entity_poly.pdbx_strand_id
1 'polypeptide(L)' 'MNVKFFCNRGMNLLEYQVNEWIEVNEVEVINISFCTETYGYSTTYYCSVLYK' A
#
# COMPACT_ATOMS: atom_id res chain seq x y z
N MET A 1 10.16 -8.86 11.74
CA MET A 1 8.92 -8.64 10.99
C MET A 1 8.54 -7.17 11.07
N ASN A 2 8.24 -6.57 9.94
CA ASN A 2 7.97 -5.15 9.83
C ASN A 2 6.71 -4.90 9.03
N VAL A 3 6.09 -3.73 9.24
CA VAL A 3 4.91 -3.31 8.51
C VAL A 3 5.17 -1.93 7.89
N LYS A 4 4.82 -1.78 6.62
CA LYS A 4 4.86 -0.51 5.93
C LYS A 4 3.46 -0.15 5.48
N PHE A 5 3.01 1.07 5.79
CA PHE A 5 1.69 1.55 5.41
C PHE A 5 1.79 2.56 4.27
N PHE A 6 0.84 2.46 3.37
CA PHE A 6 0.72 3.36 2.22
C PHE A 6 -0.71 3.86 2.12
N CYS A 7 -0.90 5.05 1.59
CA CYS A 7 -2.22 5.54 1.23
C CYS A 7 -2.13 6.43 0.02
N ASN A 8 -3.19 6.44 -0.76
CA ASN A 8 -3.30 7.30 -1.93
C ASN A 8 -4.76 7.41 -2.33
N ARG A 9 -5.13 8.51 -2.98
CA ARG A 9 -6.48 8.70 -3.48
C ARG A 9 -6.70 8.00 -4.82
N GLY A 10 -5.64 7.68 -5.54
CA GLY A 10 -5.70 6.95 -6.80
C GLY A 10 -5.23 5.52 -6.62
N MET A 11 -6.06 4.56 -7.03
CA MET A 11 -5.70 3.15 -6.92
C MET A 11 -4.45 2.82 -7.73
N ASN A 12 -4.35 3.35 -8.95
CA ASN A 12 -3.20 3.09 -9.81
C ASN A 12 -1.93 3.68 -9.24
N LEU A 13 -2.04 4.86 -8.61
CA LEU A 13 -0.91 5.49 -7.97
C LEU A 13 -0.46 4.71 -6.74
N LEU A 14 -1.41 4.19 -5.97
CA LEU A 14 -1.10 3.36 -4.82
C LEU A 14 -0.36 2.09 -5.25
N GLU A 15 -0.85 1.43 -6.30
CA GLU A 15 -0.23 0.24 -6.84
C GLU A 15 1.22 0.50 -7.25
N TYR A 16 1.45 1.56 -7.99
CA TYR A 16 2.79 1.96 -8.40
C TYR A 16 3.69 2.23 -7.20
N GLN A 17 3.17 2.98 -6.24
CA GLN A 17 3.91 3.35 -5.04
C GLN A 17 4.37 2.12 -4.24
N VAL A 18 3.45 1.18 -4.04
CA VAL A 18 3.74 -0.04 -3.28
C VAL A 18 4.75 -0.91 -4.02
N ASN A 19 4.53 -1.13 -5.31
CA ASN A 19 5.42 -1.97 -6.10
C ASN A 19 6.83 -1.39 -6.20
N GLU A 20 6.94 -0.09 -6.39
CA GLU A 20 8.24 0.58 -6.44
C GLU A 20 8.97 0.45 -5.11
N TRP A 21 8.26 0.65 -4.01
CA TRP A 21 8.86 0.55 -2.70
C TRP A 21 9.41 -0.87 -2.44
N ILE A 22 8.63 -1.88 -2.79
CA ILE A 22 9.05 -3.27 -2.61
C ILE A 22 10.31 -3.57 -3.43
N GLU A 23 10.33 -3.12 -4.67
CA GLU A 23 11.44 -3.35 -5.57
C GLU A 23 12.70 -2.63 -5.12
N VAL A 24 12.58 -1.35 -4.78
CA VAL A 24 13.74 -0.54 -4.39
C VAL A 24 14.36 -1.06 -3.09
N ASN A 25 13.54 -1.48 -2.14
CA ASN A 25 14.02 -1.91 -0.83
C ASN A 25 14.35 -3.40 -0.77
N GLU A 26 14.03 -4.15 -1.82
CA GLU A 26 14.33 -5.57 -1.93
C GLU A 26 13.87 -6.38 -0.72
N VAL A 27 12.67 -6.04 -0.21
CA VAL A 27 12.13 -6.71 0.96
C VAL A 27 11.46 -8.03 0.60
N GLU A 28 11.44 -8.94 1.56
CA GLU A 28 10.68 -10.17 1.42
C GLU A 28 9.26 -9.93 1.94
N VAL A 29 8.29 -9.93 1.05
CA VAL A 29 6.90 -9.68 1.40
C VAL A 29 6.27 -10.95 1.96
N ILE A 30 5.69 -10.83 3.15
CA ILE A 30 4.98 -11.92 3.80
C ILE A 30 3.49 -11.85 3.46
N ASN A 31 2.91 -10.65 3.54
CA ASN A 31 1.49 -10.46 3.27
C ASN A 31 1.21 -9.01 2.91
N ILE A 32 0.15 -8.80 2.14
CA ILE A 32 -0.32 -7.47 1.76
C ILE A 32 -1.82 -7.41 2.04
N SER A 33 -2.25 -6.32 2.67
CA SER A 33 -3.66 -6.07 2.94
C SER A 33 -4.08 -4.74 2.37
N PHE A 34 -5.32 -4.67 1.89
CA PHE A 34 -5.88 -3.47 1.31
C PHE A 34 -7.18 -3.10 2.01
N CYS A 35 -7.43 -1.80 2.12
CA CYS A 35 -8.73 -1.32 2.52
C CYS A 35 -8.99 0.04 1.90
N THR A 36 -10.24 0.45 1.92
CA THR A 36 -10.65 1.73 1.37
C THR A 36 -11.48 2.47 2.40
N GLU A 37 -11.44 3.80 2.34
CA GLU A 37 -12.28 4.65 3.14
C GLU A 37 -12.93 5.67 2.23
N THR A 38 -14.26 5.75 2.27
CA THR A 38 -15.00 6.71 1.47
C THR A 38 -15.62 7.75 2.40
N TYR A 39 -15.36 9.01 2.11
CA TYR A 39 -15.93 10.13 2.84
C TYR A 39 -16.52 11.10 1.84
N GLY A 40 -17.86 11.19 1.80
CA GLY A 40 -18.56 11.98 0.79
C GLY A 40 -18.30 11.39 -0.60
N TYR A 41 -17.71 12.22 -1.48
CA TYR A 41 -17.37 11.80 -2.83
C TYR A 41 -15.91 11.40 -2.99
N SER A 42 -15.17 11.39 -1.89
CA SER A 42 -13.74 11.05 -1.91
C SER A 42 -13.50 9.66 -1.39
N THR A 43 -12.66 8.91 -2.09
CA THR A 43 -12.22 7.60 -1.64
C THR A 43 -10.70 7.61 -1.48
N THR A 44 -10.23 7.10 -0.34
CA THR A 44 -8.82 6.93 -0.09
C THR A 44 -8.53 5.43 -0.01
N TYR A 45 -7.46 5.02 -0.66
CA TYR A 45 -7.04 3.63 -0.69
C TYR A 45 -5.84 3.45 0.23
N TYR A 46 -5.87 2.39 1.02
CA TYR A 46 -4.82 2.07 1.97
C TYR A 46 -4.26 0.70 1.68
N CYS A 47 -2.96 0.56 1.89
CA CYS A 47 -2.29 -0.72 1.74
C CYS A 47 -1.30 -0.88 2.89
N SER A 48 -1.25 -2.07 3.46
CA SER A 48 -0.20 -2.42 4.42
C SER A 48 0.59 -3.60 3.88
N VAL A 49 1.91 -3.51 3.99
CA VAL A 49 2.83 -4.56 3.56
C VAL A 49 3.52 -5.09 4.80
N LEU A 50 3.33 -6.39 5.05
CA LEU A 50 4.04 -7.11 6.11
C LEU A 50 5.26 -7.75 5.47
N TYR A 51 6.45 -7.48 6.00
CA TYR A 51 7.69 -7.90 5.37
C TYR A 51 8.78 -8.23 6.40
N LYS A 52 9.77 -8.91 5.94
CA LYS A 52 10.98 -9.19 6.73
C LYS A 52 12.05 -8.14 6.50
#